data_bdaa2cce61708202f5df0d013323ed40
#
_entry.id   bdaa2cce61708202f5df0d013323ed40
#
_cell.length_a   1.000
_cell.length_b   1.000
_cell.length_c   1.000
_cell.angle_alpha   90.00
_cell.angle_beta   90.00
_cell.angle_gamma   90.00
#
_symmetry.space_group_name_H-M   'P 1'
#
loop_
_entity.id
_entity.type
_entity.pdbx_description
1 polymer ?
#
loop_
_entity_poly.entity_id
_entity_poly.type
_entity_poly.pdbx_seq_one_letter_code
_entity_poly.pdbx_strand_id
1 'polypeptide(L)'
;MRIDPIERLNLVLSAGAVAASLAIATPVFAVSLAAGALLETFNFRGLRRSAQFLFWGQIRGSGGWMGVFFLRFSLLVIGIGAALHFGADPVGLLIGLSIIMPAVVIEAWRTRPAVDPQAPALDPEDPAWESWNPWLAREREENEEADE
;
A
#
# COMPACT_ATOMS: atom_id res chain seq x y z
N MET A 1 -20.45 -7.03 -4.67
CA MET A 1 -19.01 -6.80 -4.43
C MET A 1 -18.87 -5.38 -3.90
N ARG A 2 -18.54 -5.19 -2.61
CA ARG A 2 -18.38 -3.84 -2.03
C ARG A 2 -17.00 -3.33 -2.40
N ILE A 3 -16.95 -2.20 -3.09
CA ILE A 3 -15.70 -1.49 -3.39
C ILE A 3 -15.19 -0.92 -2.06
N ASP A 4 -13.92 -1.13 -1.79
CA ASP A 4 -13.27 -0.60 -0.59
C ASP A 4 -13.26 0.93 -0.59
N PRO A 5 -13.40 1.60 0.56
CA PRO A 5 -13.34 3.06 0.65
C PRO A 5 -12.08 3.66 0.04
N ILE A 6 -10.92 3.04 0.26
CA ILE A 6 -9.64 3.49 -0.33
C ILE A 6 -9.68 3.36 -1.86
N GLU A 7 -10.15 2.23 -2.40
CA GLU A 7 -10.26 2.04 -3.85
C GLU A 7 -11.22 3.06 -4.47
N ARG A 8 -12.35 3.32 -3.80
CA ARG A 8 -13.31 4.33 -4.27
C ARG A 8 -12.71 5.72 -4.29
N LEU A 9 -12.00 6.09 -3.23
CA LEU A 9 -11.34 7.40 -3.14
C LEU A 9 -10.24 7.53 -4.19
N ASN A 10 -9.42 6.49 -4.37
CA ASN A 10 -8.40 6.44 -5.41
C ASN A 10 -8.99 6.63 -6.81
N LEU A 11 -10.09 5.96 -7.14
CA LEU A 11 -10.77 6.11 -8.43
C LEU A 11 -11.30 7.52 -8.64
N VAL A 12 -11.87 8.14 -7.60
CA VAL A 12 -12.38 9.52 -7.67
C VAL A 12 -11.24 10.52 -7.89
N LEU A 13 -10.14 10.38 -7.13
CA LEU A 13 -8.95 11.22 -7.28
C LEU A 13 -8.31 11.05 -8.65
N SER A 14 -8.18 9.81 -9.13
CA SER A 14 -7.62 9.51 -10.45
C SER A 14 -8.49 10.10 -11.57
N ALA A 15 -9.79 9.90 -11.52
CA ALA A 15 -10.72 10.47 -12.50
C ALA A 15 -10.68 12.01 -12.50
N GLY A 16 -10.64 12.63 -11.32
CA GLY A 16 -10.52 14.07 -11.16
C GLY A 16 -9.19 14.60 -11.71
N ALA A 17 -8.08 13.93 -11.42
CA ALA A 17 -6.75 14.31 -11.91
C ALA A 17 -6.67 14.19 -13.45
N VAL A 18 -7.20 13.12 -14.03
CA VAL A 18 -7.27 12.94 -15.49
C VAL A 18 -8.14 14.02 -16.12
N ALA A 19 -9.32 14.30 -15.57
CA ALA A 19 -10.20 15.34 -16.10
C ALA A 19 -9.55 16.73 -16.01
N ALA A 20 -8.91 17.06 -14.90
CA ALA A 20 -8.16 18.31 -14.75
C ALA A 20 -7.01 18.39 -15.75
N SER A 21 -6.24 17.31 -15.93
CA SER A 21 -5.12 17.30 -16.87
C SER A 21 -5.54 17.47 -18.34
N LEU A 22 -6.71 16.98 -18.71
CA LEU A 22 -7.27 17.21 -20.06
C LEU A 22 -7.59 18.69 -20.31
N ALA A 23 -7.88 19.46 -19.24
CA ALA A 23 -8.19 20.90 -19.36
C ALA A 23 -6.94 21.79 -19.40
N ILE A 24 -5.82 21.38 -18.77
CA ILE A 24 -4.66 22.27 -18.55
C ILE A 24 -3.34 21.72 -19.11
N ALA A 25 -3.29 20.46 -19.53
CA ALA A 25 -2.09 19.79 -20.01
C ALA A 25 -2.27 19.21 -21.42
N THR A 26 -1.24 18.53 -21.91
CA THR A 26 -1.33 17.85 -23.21
C THR A 26 -2.15 16.55 -23.11
N PRO A 27 -2.81 16.14 -24.21
CA PRO A 27 -3.53 14.85 -24.24
C PRO A 27 -2.62 13.66 -23.91
N VAL A 28 -1.35 13.70 -24.34
CA VAL A 28 -0.37 12.66 -24.02
C VAL A 28 -0.13 12.56 -22.52
N PHE A 29 0.01 13.69 -21.83
CA PHE A 29 0.13 13.73 -20.39
C PHE A 29 -1.09 13.12 -19.68
N ALA A 30 -2.30 13.53 -20.09
CA ALA A 30 -3.53 13.03 -19.48
C ALA A 30 -3.71 11.51 -19.67
N VAL A 31 -3.40 10.99 -20.86
CA VAL A 31 -3.43 9.54 -21.15
C VAL A 31 -2.37 8.80 -20.32
N SER A 32 -1.17 9.37 -20.20
CA SER A 32 -0.09 8.77 -19.39
C SER A 32 -0.44 8.74 -17.91
N LEU A 33 -1.06 9.80 -17.39
CA LEU A 33 -1.57 9.84 -16.03
C LEU A 33 -2.67 8.78 -15.82
N ALA A 34 -3.59 8.64 -16.75
CA ALA A 34 -4.62 7.59 -16.68
C ALA A 34 -4.00 6.18 -16.70
N ALA A 35 -2.99 5.96 -17.56
CA ALA A 35 -2.27 4.68 -17.61
C ALA A 35 -1.56 4.36 -16.29
N GLY A 36 -0.88 5.34 -15.68
CA GLY A 36 -0.26 5.21 -14.37
C GLY A 36 -1.26 4.86 -13.27
N ALA A 37 -2.39 5.57 -13.21
CA ALA A 37 -3.46 5.33 -12.25
C ALA A 37 -4.11 3.93 -12.42
N LEU A 38 -4.25 3.43 -13.65
CA LEU A 38 -4.73 2.08 -13.92
C LEU A 38 -3.71 1.02 -13.45
N LEU A 39 -2.45 1.16 -13.81
CA LEU A 39 -1.37 0.25 -13.39
C LEU A 39 -1.30 0.15 -11.87
N GLU A 40 -1.38 1.29 -11.18
CA GLU A 40 -1.40 1.37 -9.73
C GLU A 40 -2.64 0.68 -9.15
N THR A 41 -3.84 0.96 -9.64
CA THR A 41 -5.09 0.35 -9.17
C THR A 41 -5.04 -1.18 -9.28
N PHE A 42 -4.55 -1.72 -10.39
CA PHE A 42 -4.36 -3.18 -10.56
C PHE A 42 -3.32 -3.72 -9.58
N ASN A 43 -2.21 -3.01 -9.41
CA ASN A 43 -1.16 -3.38 -8.48
C ASN A 43 -1.68 -3.39 -7.03
N PHE A 44 -2.39 -2.36 -6.60
CA PHE A 44 -2.95 -2.26 -5.25
C PHE A 44 -3.98 -3.35 -4.96
N ARG A 45 -4.93 -3.61 -5.88
CA ARG A 45 -5.90 -4.70 -5.73
C ARG A 45 -5.26 -6.06 -5.55
N GLY A 46 -4.23 -6.34 -6.33
CA GLY A 46 -3.49 -7.57 -6.19
C GLY A 46 -2.74 -7.63 -4.85
N LEU A 47 -2.08 -6.53 -4.38
CA LEU A 47 -1.37 -6.46 -3.10
C LEU A 47 -2.31 -6.80 -1.94
N ARG A 48 -3.47 -6.18 -1.95
CA ARG A 48 -4.49 -6.40 -0.93
C ARG A 48 -4.97 -7.85 -0.88
N ARG A 49 -5.23 -8.46 -2.03
CA ARG A 49 -5.59 -9.89 -2.09
C ARG A 49 -4.48 -10.77 -1.54
N SER A 50 -3.23 -10.52 -1.93
CA SER A 50 -2.09 -11.29 -1.44
C SER A 50 -1.89 -11.11 0.07
N ALA A 51 -2.06 -9.91 0.61
CA ALA A 51 -2.00 -9.65 2.04
C ALA A 51 -3.09 -10.41 2.81
N GLN A 52 -4.33 -10.45 2.29
CA GLN A 52 -5.40 -11.23 2.91
C GLN A 52 -5.05 -12.73 3.00
N PHE A 53 -4.51 -13.32 1.94
CA PHE A 53 -4.06 -14.72 1.96
C PHE A 53 -2.96 -14.98 2.98
N LEU A 54 -2.06 -13.99 3.19
CA LEU A 54 -1.00 -14.08 4.20
C LEU A 54 -1.57 -14.09 5.62
N PHE A 55 -2.48 -13.14 5.93
CA PHE A 55 -3.10 -13.06 7.26
C PHE A 55 -4.01 -14.26 7.59
N TRP A 56 -4.56 -14.93 6.57
CA TRP A 56 -5.39 -16.12 6.78
C TRP A 56 -4.59 -17.41 6.84
N GLY A 57 -3.24 -17.34 6.86
CA GLY A 57 -2.35 -18.49 7.02
C GLY A 57 -2.39 -19.49 5.86
N GLN A 58 -2.95 -19.12 4.71
CA GLN A 58 -3.08 -20.01 3.55
C GLN A 58 -1.78 -20.17 2.77
N ILE A 59 -0.81 -19.28 2.96
CA ILE A 59 0.51 -19.37 2.34
C ILE A 59 1.48 -19.98 3.38
N ARG A 60 1.67 -21.28 3.32
CA ARG A 60 2.70 -21.99 4.08
C ARG A 60 4.04 -21.88 3.31
N GLY A 61 4.99 -21.14 3.91
CA GLY A 61 6.36 -21.02 3.42
C GLY A 61 6.69 -19.65 2.77
N SER A 62 7.88 -19.15 3.10
CA SER A 62 8.38 -17.83 2.61
C SER A 62 8.55 -17.77 1.09
N GLY A 63 8.82 -18.90 0.42
CA GLY A 63 9.07 -18.95 -1.01
C GLY A 63 7.85 -18.63 -1.89
N GLY A 64 6.65 -19.06 -1.48
CA GLY A 64 5.43 -18.79 -2.25
C GLY A 64 5.07 -17.31 -2.27
N TRP A 65 5.23 -16.63 -1.13
CA TRP A 65 4.94 -15.19 -1.03
C TRP A 65 5.95 -14.35 -1.82
N MET A 66 7.23 -14.69 -1.73
CA MET A 66 8.29 -14.03 -2.48
C MET A 66 8.07 -14.14 -4.00
N GLY A 67 7.65 -15.31 -4.48
CA GLY A 67 7.32 -15.53 -5.90
C GLY A 67 6.17 -14.65 -6.40
N VAL A 68 5.08 -14.55 -5.63
CA VAL A 68 3.93 -13.68 -5.97
C VAL A 68 4.34 -12.21 -5.97
N PHE A 69 5.13 -11.78 -4.99
CA PHE A 69 5.63 -10.41 -4.91
C PHE A 69 6.52 -10.08 -6.11
N PHE A 70 7.46 -10.98 -6.45
CA PHE A 70 8.37 -10.79 -7.58
C PHE A 70 7.64 -10.73 -8.92
N LEU A 71 6.69 -11.64 -9.14
CA LEU A 71 5.86 -11.64 -10.35
C LEU A 71 5.12 -10.32 -10.53
N ARG A 72 4.53 -9.80 -9.47
CA ARG A 72 3.79 -8.54 -9.52
C ARG A 72 4.68 -7.34 -9.77
N PHE A 73 5.82 -7.27 -9.09
CA PHE A 73 6.80 -6.21 -9.32
C PHE A 73 7.28 -6.24 -10.77
N SER A 74 7.56 -7.43 -11.32
CA SER A 74 7.94 -7.59 -12.72
C SER A 74 6.84 -7.11 -13.68
N LEU A 75 5.58 -7.46 -13.43
CA LEU A 75 4.45 -6.99 -14.24
C LEU A 75 4.30 -5.47 -14.19
N LEU A 76 4.50 -4.85 -13.04
CA LEU A 76 4.47 -3.39 -12.90
C LEU A 76 5.60 -2.74 -13.70
N VAL A 77 6.83 -3.25 -13.57
CA VAL A 77 8.00 -2.75 -14.32
C VAL A 77 7.80 -2.91 -15.83
N ILE A 78 7.28 -4.06 -16.27
CA ILE A 78 6.97 -4.30 -17.68
C ILE A 78 5.87 -3.33 -18.16
N GLY A 79 4.83 -3.10 -17.36
CA GLY A 79 3.76 -2.17 -17.69
C GLY A 79 4.26 -0.72 -17.84
N ILE A 80 5.11 -0.27 -16.92
CA ILE A 80 5.77 1.05 -16.99
C ILE A 80 6.66 1.13 -18.23
N GLY A 81 7.51 0.13 -18.44
CA GLY A 81 8.42 0.08 -19.59
C GLY A 81 7.67 0.09 -20.93
N ALA A 82 6.59 -0.67 -21.04
CA ALA A 82 5.72 -0.67 -22.20
C ALA A 82 5.08 0.71 -22.43
N ALA A 83 4.51 1.32 -21.39
CA ALA A 83 3.92 2.66 -21.50
C ALA A 83 4.92 3.69 -22.02
N LEU A 84 6.13 3.70 -21.47
CA LEU A 84 7.21 4.59 -21.91
C LEU A 84 7.65 4.29 -23.34
N HIS A 85 7.75 3.02 -23.72
CA HIS A 85 8.09 2.61 -25.09
C HIS A 85 7.08 3.10 -26.12
N PHE A 86 5.79 3.13 -25.76
CA PHE A 86 4.72 3.66 -26.61
C PHE A 86 4.56 5.19 -26.51
N GLY A 87 5.51 5.89 -25.90
CA GLY A 87 5.55 7.36 -25.88
C GLY A 87 4.74 8.01 -24.77
N ALA A 88 4.47 7.29 -23.68
CA ALA A 88 3.86 7.90 -22.52
C ALA A 88 4.76 8.97 -21.91
N ASP A 89 4.13 10.05 -21.43
CA ASP A 89 4.83 11.10 -20.67
C ASP A 89 5.25 10.55 -19.29
N PRO A 90 6.54 10.58 -18.96
CA PRO A 90 7.04 10.00 -17.70
C PRO A 90 6.48 10.69 -16.46
N VAL A 91 6.25 12.01 -16.52
CA VAL A 91 5.74 12.79 -15.39
C VAL A 91 4.27 12.48 -15.16
N GLY A 92 3.47 12.43 -16.24
CA GLY A 92 2.08 12.03 -16.17
C GLY A 92 1.92 10.62 -15.60
N LEU A 93 2.73 9.67 -16.08
CA LEU A 93 2.74 8.29 -15.61
C LEU A 93 3.10 8.19 -14.12
N LEU A 94 4.14 8.91 -13.67
CA LEU A 94 4.58 8.94 -12.28
C LEU A 94 3.51 9.52 -11.35
N ILE A 95 2.88 10.62 -11.74
CA ILE A 95 1.78 11.21 -10.98
C ILE A 95 0.63 10.22 -10.87
N GLY A 96 0.24 9.57 -11.98
CA GLY A 96 -0.79 8.55 -11.99
C GLY A 96 -0.52 7.39 -11.03
N LEU A 97 0.71 6.88 -11.00
CA LEU A 97 1.16 5.82 -10.08
C LEU A 97 1.16 6.27 -8.61
N SER A 98 1.27 7.56 -8.34
CA SER A 98 1.38 8.10 -6.98
C SER A 98 0.03 8.47 -6.35
N ILE A 99 -1.08 8.48 -7.10
CA ILE A 99 -2.41 8.93 -6.62
C ILE A 99 -2.93 8.09 -5.45
N ILE A 100 -2.55 6.83 -5.34
CA ILE A 100 -2.95 5.97 -4.22
C ILE A 100 -2.45 6.51 -2.87
N MET A 101 -1.28 7.14 -2.83
CA MET A 101 -0.70 7.64 -1.58
C MET A 101 -1.61 8.67 -0.88
N PRO A 102 -2.04 9.77 -1.55
CA PRO A 102 -3.01 10.68 -0.93
C PRO A 102 -4.34 10.00 -0.62
N ALA A 103 -4.81 9.04 -1.43
CA ALA A 103 -6.04 8.31 -1.11
C ALA A 103 -5.93 7.53 0.20
N VAL A 104 -4.82 6.81 0.41
CA VAL A 104 -4.57 6.07 1.65
C VAL A 104 -4.46 7.02 2.85
N VAL A 105 -3.70 8.10 2.73
CA VAL A 105 -3.50 9.07 3.81
C VAL A 105 -4.82 9.74 4.21
N ILE A 106 -5.62 10.19 3.23
CA ILE A 106 -6.92 10.82 3.49
C ILE A 106 -7.85 9.82 4.19
N GLU A 107 -7.94 8.59 3.71
CA GLU A 107 -8.82 7.59 4.30
C GLU A 107 -8.37 7.19 5.70
N ALA A 108 -7.07 6.99 5.91
CA ALA A 108 -6.51 6.72 7.23
C ALA A 108 -6.79 7.86 8.22
N TRP A 109 -6.72 9.12 7.76
CA TRP A 109 -7.05 10.26 8.61
C TRP A 109 -8.54 10.34 8.93
N ARG A 110 -9.41 10.04 7.98
CA ARG A 110 -10.87 10.02 8.16
C ARG A 110 -11.35 8.91 9.08
N THR A 111 -10.67 7.77 9.06
CA THR A 111 -11.03 6.57 9.82
C THR A 111 -10.25 6.40 11.11
N ARG A 112 -9.36 7.36 11.44
CA ARG A 112 -8.62 7.31 12.70
C ARG A 112 -9.59 7.21 13.90
N PRO A 113 -9.35 6.28 14.84
CA PRO A 113 -10.16 6.20 16.04
C PRO A 113 -10.04 7.51 16.84
N ALA A 114 -11.13 7.92 17.48
CA ALA A 114 -11.07 9.00 18.43
C ALA A 114 -10.14 8.61 19.58
N VAL A 115 -9.23 9.51 19.94
CA VAL A 115 -8.38 9.30 21.12
C VAL A 115 -9.32 9.35 22.33
N ASP A 116 -9.35 8.27 23.12
CA ASP A 116 -10.08 8.27 24.38
C ASP A 116 -9.29 9.10 25.41
N PRO A 117 -9.84 10.25 25.86
CA PRO A 117 -9.14 11.08 26.86
C PRO A 117 -9.02 10.41 28.22
N GLN A 118 -9.77 9.32 28.46
CA GLN A 118 -9.76 8.54 29.69
C GLN A 118 -8.94 7.24 29.56
N ALA A 119 -8.34 7.00 28.40
CA ALA A 119 -7.44 5.86 28.24
C ALA A 119 -6.31 5.96 29.29
N PRO A 120 -6.07 4.89 30.07
CA PRO A 120 -4.98 4.91 31.04
C PRO A 120 -3.67 5.21 30.30
N ALA A 121 -2.84 6.07 30.90
CA ALA A 121 -1.50 6.28 30.38
C ALA A 121 -0.79 4.93 30.35
N LEU A 122 -0.28 4.57 29.19
CA LEU A 122 0.49 3.34 29.04
C LEU A 122 1.78 3.49 29.88
N ASP A 123 1.97 2.59 30.83
CA ASP A 123 3.21 2.53 31.59
C ASP A 123 4.32 2.07 30.64
N PRO A 124 5.42 2.84 30.47
CA PRO A 124 6.52 2.43 29.63
C PRO A 124 7.17 1.10 30.05
N GLU A 125 7.05 0.74 31.35
CA GLU A 125 7.58 -0.48 31.92
C GLU A 125 6.56 -1.65 31.96
N ASP A 126 5.35 -1.45 31.40
CA ASP A 126 4.33 -2.49 31.37
C ASP A 126 4.80 -3.65 30.49
N PRO A 127 4.93 -4.87 31.05
CA PRO A 127 5.34 -6.06 30.29
C PRO A 127 4.40 -6.40 29.12
N ALA A 128 3.19 -5.82 29.08
CA ALA A 128 2.30 -5.95 27.92
C ALA A 128 2.93 -5.41 26.63
N TRP A 129 3.89 -4.47 26.71
CA TRP A 129 4.63 -4.01 25.54
C TRP A 129 5.42 -5.11 24.84
N GLU A 130 5.90 -6.09 25.59
CA GLU A 130 6.67 -7.21 25.06
C GLU A 130 5.81 -8.13 24.20
N SER A 131 4.53 -8.28 24.55
CA SER A 131 3.58 -9.05 23.74
C SER A 131 3.37 -8.45 22.34
N TRP A 132 3.62 -7.13 22.17
CA TRP A 132 3.54 -6.44 20.90
C TRP A 132 4.86 -6.44 20.12
N ASN A 133 5.98 -6.71 20.80
CA ASN A 133 7.28 -6.74 20.17
C ASN A 133 7.97 -8.11 20.39
N PRO A 134 7.77 -9.05 19.44
CA PRO A 134 8.34 -10.40 19.56
C PRO A 134 9.88 -10.43 19.63
N TRP A 135 10.55 -9.33 19.26
CA TRP A 135 12.02 -9.24 19.33
C TRP A 135 12.49 -9.01 20.78
N LEU A 136 11.80 -8.17 21.53
CA LEU A 136 12.12 -7.94 22.96
C LEU A 136 11.83 -9.18 23.81
N ALA A 137 10.75 -9.92 23.51
CA ALA A 137 10.46 -11.18 24.18
C ALA A 137 11.57 -12.21 23.97
N ARG A 138 12.13 -12.29 22.76
CA ARG A 138 13.23 -13.22 22.43
C ARG A 138 14.55 -12.85 23.11
N GLU A 139 14.88 -11.55 23.19
CA GLU A 139 16.08 -11.08 23.89
C GLU A 139 16.04 -11.40 25.39
N ARG A 140 14.83 -11.42 25.99
CA ARG A 140 14.69 -11.81 27.40
C ARG A 140 14.91 -13.31 27.60
N GLU A 141 14.31 -14.16 26.78
CA GLU A 141 14.50 -15.62 26.83
C GLU A 141 16.00 -15.98 26.72
N GLU A 142 16.73 -15.36 25.76
CA GLU A 142 18.15 -15.55 25.55
C GLU A 142 18.99 -15.09 26.77
N ASN A 143 18.59 -14.01 27.45
CA ASN A 143 19.30 -13.51 28.63
C ASN A 143 19.02 -14.36 29.89
N GLU A 144 17.78 -14.86 30.05
CA GLU A 144 17.42 -15.77 31.17
C GLU A 144 18.14 -17.11 31.04
N GLU A 145 18.28 -17.66 29.82
CA GLU A 145 19.07 -18.89 29.57
C GLU A 145 20.56 -18.69 29.75
N ALA A 146 21.10 -17.47 29.65
CA ALA A 146 22.51 -17.17 29.83
C ALA A 146 22.89 -17.00 31.33
N ASP A 147 21.91 -16.72 32.20
CA ASP A 147 22.10 -16.53 33.63
C ASP A 147 21.88 -17.82 34.46
N GLU A 148 21.42 -18.93 33.85
CA GLU A 148 21.31 -20.27 34.44
C GLU A 148 22.56 -21.12 34.15
#